data_65e2d9c1922eb9cd23f0004b1b7b3017
#
_entry.id   65e2d9c1922eb9cd23f0004b1b7b3017
#
_cell.length_a   1.000
_cell.length_b   1.000
_cell.length_c   1.000
_cell.angle_alpha   90.00
_cell.angle_beta   90.00
_cell.angle_gamma   90.00
#
_symmetry.space_group_name_H-M   'P 1'
#
loop_
_entity.id
_entity.type
_entity.pdbx_description
1 polymer ?
#
loop_
_entity_poly.entity_id
_entity_poly.type
_entity_poly.pdbx_seq_one_letter_code
_entity_poly.pdbx_strand_id
1 'polypeptide(L)'
;MTEPRRPGRIQGEWIWKNSLLNHPDSFLLMRKEFVCNLVELETNLWISANCAYQLFINGRFVGFGPRAHQNCGTSYIDLHEVTYYLESGINVIAVLVYYNADQGGCNKHTPGLWCQMEAQGKIILCSDSTWAVREGGCFCTPRARISKDQGMSQYFNADDCPLNWTTPVFLPDASWAHPDHTTAVGEFGSR
;
A
#
# COMPACT_ATOMS: atom_id res chain seq x y z
N MET A 1 21.70 -15.26 -13.98
CA MET A 1 20.49 -14.52 -13.61
C MET A 1 20.08 -15.08 -12.25
N THR A 2 20.11 -14.27 -11.20
CA THR A 2 19.62 -14.68 -9.87
C THR A 2 18.10 -14.82 -9.94
N GLU A 3 17.55 -15.91 -9.45
CA GLU A 3 16.11 -16.08 -9.36
C GLU A 3 15.47 -14.88 -8.62
N PRO A 4 14.27 -14.43 -9.05
CA PRO A 4 13.58 -13.35 -8.34
C PRO A 4 13.31 -13.80 -6.90
N ARG A 5 13.76 -13.00 -5.93
CA ARG A 5 13.49 -13.24 -4.51
C ARG A 5 11.98 -13.25 -4.29
N ARG A 6 11.48 -14.23 -3.57
CA ARG A 6 10.07 -14.37 -3.19
C ARG A 6 9.97 -14.47 -1.67
N PRO A 7 8.82 -14.04 -1.09
CA PRO A 7 8.57 -14.32 0.33
C PRO A 7 8.56 -15.82 0.55
N GLY A 8 9.22 -16.28 1.62
CA GLY A 8 9.29 -17.70 1.94
C GLY A 8 7.92 -18.33 2.26
N ARG A 9 7.02 -17.53 2.81
CA ARG A 9 5.61 -17.85 3.06
C ARG A 9 4.78 -16.59 2.90
N ILE A 10 3.67 -16.67 2.17
CA ILE A 10 2.73 -15.57 2.03
C ILE A 10 1.81 -15.57 3.25
N GLN A 11 1.75 -14.41 3.94
CA GLN A 11 0.83 -14.13 5.05
C GLN A 11 0.15 -12.77 4.84
N GLY A 12 -0.82 -12.47 5.70
CA GLY A 12 -1.61 -11.25 5.61
C GLY A 12 -2.83 -11.40 4.71
N GLU A 13 -3.52 -10.31 4.54
CA GLU A 13 -4.77 -10.21 3.79
C GLU A 13 -4.70 -9.01 2.86
N TRP A 14 -5.45 -9.06 1.76
CA TRP A 14 -5.79 -7.85 1.03
C TRP A 14 -6.73 -7.02 1.90
N ILE A 15 -6.38 -5.77 2.13
CA ILE A 15 -7.14 -4.86 2.98
C ILE A 15 -7.66 -3.66 2.19
N TRP A 16 -8.91 -3.27 2.45
CA TRP A 16 -9.57 -2.11 1.83
C TRP A 16 -10.70 -1.57 2.71
N LYS A 17 -11.45 -0.56 2.20
CA LYS A 17 -12.71 -0.09 2.79
C LYS A 17 -13.90 -0.45 1.91
N ASN A 18 -14.95 -1.02 2.51
CA ASN A 18 -16.19 -1.36 1.80
C ASN A 18 -16.84 -0.15 1.14
N SER A 19 -16.78 1.03 1.79
CA SER A 19 -17.31 2.27 1.23
C SER A 19 -16.70 2.66 -0.12
N LEU A 20 -15.49 2.20 -0.41
CA LEU A 20 -14.73 2.54 -1.62
C LEU A 20 -14.64 1.41 -2.65
N LEU A 21 -15.25 0.26 -2.42
CA LEU A 21 -15.17 -0.90 -3.34
C LEU A 21 -15.66 -0.60 -4.76
N ASN A 22 -16.70 0.22 -4.87
CA ASN A 22 -17.32 0.58 -6.15
C ASN A 22 -17.07 2.05 -6.55
N HIS A 23 -16.12 2.71 -5.88
CA HIS A 23 -15.78 4.09 -6.16
C HIS A 23 -14.48 4.13 -6.96
N PRO A 24 -14.55 4.30 -8.30
CA PRO A 24 -13.35 4.53 -9.11
C PRO A 24 -12.71 5.85 -8.70
N ASP A 25 -11.41 5.94 -8.96
CA ASP A 25 -10.61 7.13 -8.67
C ASP A 25 -10.60 7.53 -7.18
N SER A 26 -10.56 6.53 -6.31
CA SER A 26 -10.47 6.74 -4.87
C SER A 26 -9.04 6.59 -4.35
N PHE A 27 -8.76 7.36 -3.29
CA PHE A 27 -7.49 7.30 -2.57
C PHE A 27 -7.73 6.81 -1.15
N LEU A 28 -6.84 5.97 -0.66
CA LEU A 28 -6.85 5.50 0.71
C LEU A 28 -5.48 5.69 1.34
N LEU A 29 -5.45 6.40 2.46
CA LEU A 29 -4.29 6.52 3.33
C LEU A 29 -4.32 5.33 4.28
N MET A 30 -3.25 4.56 4.34
CA MET A 30 -3.13 3.38 5.18
C MET A 30 -1.87 3.46 6.01
N ARG A 31 -1.93 3.12 7.29
CA ARG A 31 -0.74 3.10 8.15
C ARG A 31 -0.82 2.01 9.21
N LYS A 32 0.35 1.58 9.64
CA LYS A 32 0.51 0.63 10.74
C LYS A 32 1.74 0.99 11.56
N GLU A 33 1.55 1.09 12.87
CA GLU A 33 2.66 1.14 13.81
C GLU A 33 3.11 -0.27 14.16
N PHE A 34 4.41 -0.46 14.29
CA PHE A 34 5.01 -1.71 14.69
C PHE A 34 6.32 -1.48 15.45
N VAL A 35 6.70 -2.44 16.28
CA VAL A 35 7.98 -2.40 17.00
C VAL A 35 9.01 -3.22 16.24
N CYS A 36 10.16 -2.61 15.97
CA CYS A 36 11.30 -3.29 15.37
C CYS A 36 12.51 -3.16 16.29
N ASN A 37 13.07 -4.30 16.67
CA ASN A 37 14.31 -4.38 17.46
C ASN A 37 15.46 -5.00 16.64
N LEU A 38 15.30 -5.12 15.32
CA LEU A 38 16.16 -5.87 14.41
C LEU A 38 16.76 -4.96 13.33
N VAL A 39 17.09 -3.71 13.68
CA VAL A 39 17.50 -2.64 12.75
C VAL A 39 18.78 -2.90 11.94
N GLU A 40 19.61 -3.84 12.34
CA GLU A 40 20.85 -4.20 11.63
C GLU A 40 20.69 -5.38 10.66
N LEU A 41 19.50 -5.97 10.60
CA LEU A 41 19.24 -7.14 9.79
C LEU A 41 18.61 -6.77 8.45
N GLU A 42 19.10 -7.39 7.39
CA GLU A 42 18.48 -7.27 6.07
C GLU A 42 16.98 -7.50 6.19
N THR A 43 16.21 -6.44 5.95
CA THR A 43 14.76 -6.43 6.06
C THR A 43 14.15 -6.14 4.70
N ASN A 44 13.30 -7.01 4.25
CA ASN A 44 12.65 -6.98 2.97
C ASN A 44 11.13 -6.75 3.15
N LEU A 45 10.58 -5.83 2.39
CA LEU A 45 9.14 -5.58 2.29
C LEU A 45 8.65 -5.98 0.91
N TRP A 46 7.75 -6.93 0.85
CA TRP A 46 6.96 -7.25 -0.33
C TRP A 46 5.64 -6.51 -0.25
N ILE A 47 5.25 -5.87 -1.34
CA ILE A 47 4.02 -5.07 -1.40
C ILE A 47 3.35 -5.20 -2.76
N SER A 48 2.05 -5.20 -2.76
CA SER A 48 1.22 -5.16 -3.97
C SER A 48 -0.03 -4.34 -3.73
N ALA A 49 -0.45 -3.60 -4.73
CA ALA A 49 -1.73 -2.88 -4.72
C ALA A 49 -2.43 -3.01 -6.07
N ASN A 50 -3.75 -3.01 -6.05
CA ASN A 50 -4.55 -3.10 -7.27
C ASN A 50 -4.77 -1.72 -7.90
N CYS A 51 -3.75 -1.03 -8.27
CA CYS A 51 -3.53 0.09 -9.17
C CYS A 51 -2.20 0.75 -8.88
N ALA A 52 -2.13 1.71 -7.96
CA ALA A 52 -0.88 2.38 -7.64
C ALA A 52 -0.73 2.60 -6.15
N TYR A 53 0.50 2.56 -5.68
CA TYR A 53 0.82 2.92 -4.30
C TYR A 53 2.04 3.83 -4.21
N GLN A 54 2.11 4.60 -3.13
CA GLN A 54 3.33 5.26 -2.66
C GLN A 54 3.61 4.77 -1.24
N LEU A 55 4.83 4.32 -1.02
CA LEU A 55 5.27 3.71 0.23
C LEU A 55 6.18 4.65 1.01
N PHE A 56 5.92 4.78 2.30
CA PHE A 56 6.70 5.54 3.25
C PHE A 56 7.02 4.69 4.49
N ILE A 57 8.20 4.87 5.06
CA ILE A 57 8.57 4.32 6.37
C ILE A 57 9.15 5.48 7.19
N ASN A 58 8.61 5.70 8.39
CA ASN A 58 9.02 6.77 9.31
C ASN A 58 9.07 8.16 8.65
N GLY A 59 8.10 8.46 7.78
CA GLY A 59 8.01 9.73 7.04
C GLY A 59 8.92 9.80 5.81
N ARG A 60 9.80 8.82 5.57
CA ARG A 60 10.72 8.80 4.44
C ARG A 60 10.10 8.04 3.27
N PHE A 61 10.12 8.64 2.09
CA PHE A 61 9.65 7.98 0.87
C PHE A 61 10.56 6.80 0.51
N VAL A 62 9.99 5.62 0.31
CA VAL A 62 10.71 4.38 -0.03
C VAL A 62 10.58 4.08 -1.52
N GLY A 63 9.38 4.19 -2.06
CA GLY A 63 9.12 3.87 -3.46
C GLY A 63 7.65 3.94 -3.81
N PHE A 64 7.36 3.59 -5.04
CA PHE A 64 6.01 3.51 -5.59
C PHE A 64 5.87 2.29 -6.50
N GLY A 65 4.66 1.86 -6.74
CA GLY A 65 4.32 0.73 -7.61
C GLY A 65 2.81 0.51 -7.69
N PRO A 66 2.42 -0.70 -8.11
CA PRO A 66 3.24 -1.72 -8.73
C PRO A 66 3.68 -1.31 -10.14
N ARG A 67 4.76 -1.90 -10.64
CA ARG A 67 5.17 -1.72 -12.04
C ARG A 67 4.06 -2.22 -12.96
N ALA A 68 3.70 -1.39 -13.92
CA ALA A 68 2.61 -1.50 -14.90
C ALA A 68 1.85 -2.85 -14.95
N HIS A 69 0.54 -2.76 -14.79
CA HIS A 69 -0.39 -3.88 -14.99
C HIS A 69 -0.48 -4.23 -16.46
N GLN A 70 0.10 -5.31 -16.88
CA GLN A 70 0.02 -5.72 -18.27
C GLN A 70 -0.91 -6.90 -18.53
N ASN A 71 -1.34 -7.64 -17.50
CA ASN A 71 -2.18 -8.83 -17.70
C ASN A 71 -3.34 -8.90 -16.71
N CYS A 72 -4.52 -9.11 -17.26
CA CYS A 72 -5.73 -9.41 -16.48
C CYS A 72 -5.50 -10.64 -15.59
N GLY A 73 -5.78 -10.50 -14.32
CA GLY A 73 -5.81 -11.63 -13.39
C GLY A 73 -4.51 -11.90 -12.65
N THR A 74 -3.44 -11.15 -12.88
CA THR A 74 -2.16 -11.37 -12.20
C THR A 74 -1.78 -10.16 -11.36
N SER A 75 -1.65 -10.33 -10.06
CA SER A 75 -1.09 -9.32 -9.17
C SER A 75 0.43 -9.47 -9.10
N TYR A 76 1.15 -8.38 -9.21
CA TYR A 76 2.61 -8.34 -9.09
C TYR A 76 3.00 -7.90 -7.70
N ILE A 77 4.06 -8.49 -7.17
CA ILE A 77 4.66 -8.10 -5.90
C ILE A 77 5.92 -7.33 -6.19
N ASP A 78 6.04 -6.13 -5.64
CA ASP A 78 7.27 -5.38 -5.60
C ASP A 78 8.05 -5.72 -4.34
N LEU A 79 9.38 -5.78 -4.45
CA LEU A 79 10.29 -5.97 -3.34
C LEU A 79 11.05 -4.67 -3.07
N HIS A 80 10.99 -4.22 -1.81
CA HIS A 80 11.80 -3.10 -1.31
C HIS A 80 12.69 -3.58 -0.18
N GLU A 81 13.99 -3.33 -0.29
CA GLU A 81 14.89 -3.44 0.85
C GLU A 81 14.70 -2.23 1.75
N VAL A 82 14.28 -2.44 3.00
CA VAL A 82 13.85 -1.37 3.90
C VAL A 82 14.70 -1.25 5.17
N THR A 83 15.79 -1.98 5.26
CA THR A 83 16.70 -2.00 6.43
C THR A 83 17.06 -0.59 6.91
N TYR A 84 17.46 0.29 5.99
CA TYR A 84 17.92 1.64 6.32
C TYR A 84 16.81 2.66 6.64
N TYR A 85 15.56 2.24 6.54
CA TYR A 85 14.39 3.07 6.89
C TYR A 85 13.89 2.78 8.31
N LEU A 86 14.34 1.67 8.91
CA LEU A 86 13.88 1.22 10.21
C LEU A 86 14.74 1.82 11.33
N GLU A 87 14.08 2.07 12.46
CA GLU A 87 14.69 2.56 13.70
C GLU A 87 14.42 1.55 14.83
N SER A 88 15.27 1.56 15.86
CA SER A 88 15.01 0.73 17.05
C SER A 88 13.79 1.26 17.79
N GLY A 89 12.84 0.41 18.11
CA GLY A 89 11.60 0.77 18.78
C GLY A 89 10.42 0.93 17.81
N ILE A 90 9.63 1.98 17.99
CA ILE A 90 8.39 2.22 17.24
C ILE A 90 8.71 2.73 15.83
N ASN A 91 8.16 2.05 14.85
CA ASN A 91 8.22 2.42 13.44
C ASN A 91 6.81 2.55 12.88
N VAL A 92 6.68 3.26 11.78
CA VAL A 92 5.43 3.37 10.99
C VAL A 92 5.71 3.02 9.55
N ILE A 93 4.93 2.09 9.03
CA ILE A 93 4.72 1.93 7.60
C ILE A 93 3.47 2.70 7.20
N ALA A 94 3.56 3.49 6.14
CA ALA A 94 2.44 4.26 5.61
C ALA A 94 2.38 4.12 4.09
N VAL A 95 1.17 3.91 3.58
CA VAL A 95 0.95 3.66 2.15
C VAL A 95 -0.22 4.52 1.68
N LEU A 96 0.01 5.35 0.68
CA LEU A 96 -1.04 5.97 -0.10
C LEU A 96 -1.38 5.03 -1.23
N VAL A 97 -2.63 4.58 -1.31
CA VAL A 97 -3.11 3.72 -2.40
C VAL A 97 -4.10 4.50 -3.25
N TYR A 98 -3.89 4.46 -4.56
CA TYR A 98 -4.82 4.98 -5.56
C TYR A 98 -5.50 3.83 -6.27
N TYR A 99 -6.82 3.82 -6.31
CA TYR A 99 -7.63 2.87 -7.06
C TYR A 99 -8.30 3.53 -8.23
N ASN A 100 -7.98 3.06 -9.44
CA ASN A 100 -8.62 3.50 -10.68
C ASN A 100 -9.34 2.31 -11.33
N ALA A 101 -10.64 2.24 -11.18
CA ALA A 101 -11.45 1.14 -11.73
C ALA A 101 -11.52 1.13 -13.27
N ASP A 102 -11.05 2.18 -13.94
CA ASP A 102 -11.31 2.42 -15.35
C ASP A 102 -10.08 2.25 -16.27
N GLN A 103 -9.03 1.61 -15.76
CA GLN A 103 -7.84 1.32 -16.58
C GLN A 103 -8.07 0.10 -17.49
N GLY A 104 -8.54 0.41 -18.70
CA GLY A 104 -8.37 -0.39 -19.91
C GLY A 104 -8.54 -1.92 -19.83
N GLY A 105 -9.76 -2.43 -19.71
CA GLY A 105 -10.07 -3.81 -20.12
C GLY A 105 -9.76 -4.94 -19.13
N CYS A 106 -8.99 -4.69 -18.07
CA CYS A 106 -8.61 -5.70 -17.08
C CYS A 106 -9.17 -5.46 -15.67
N ASN A 107 -10.13 -4.60 -15.53
CA ASN A 107 -10.52 -3.94 -14.27
C ASN A 107 -11.59 -4.66 -13.45
N LYS A 108 -11.54 -5.95 -13.40
CA LYS A 108 -12.37 -6.71 -12.45
C LYS A 108 -11.66 -7.03 -11.14
N HIS A 109 -10.58 -6.31 -10.84
CA HIS A 109 -9.87 -6.52 -9.58
C HIS A 109 -10.53 -5.72 -8.47
N THR A 110 -10.85 -6.40 -7.40
CA THR A 110 -11.22 -5.76 -6.14
C THR A 110 -10.06 -4.88 -5.70
N PRO A 111 -10.30 -3.60 -5.36
CA PRO A 111 -9.24 -2.75 -4.83
C PRO A 111 -8.64 -3.34 -3.57
N GLY A 112 -7.37 -3.08 -3.31
CA GLY A 112 -6.72 -3.60 -2.13
C GLY A 112 -5.24 -3.25 -2.05
N LEU A 113 -4.73 -3.36 -0.83
CA LEU A 113 -3.31 -3.37 -0.49
C LEU A 113 -2.99 -4.69 0.19
N TRP A 114 -1.92 -5.32 -0.23
CA TRP A 114 -1.26 -6.40 0.48
C TRP A 114 0.19 -6.05 0.71
N CYS A 115 0.71 -6.32 1.91
CA CYS A 115 2.13 -6.25 2.16
C CYS A 115 2.58 -7.23 3.24
N GLN A 116 3.87 -7.58 3.22
CA GLN A 116 4.54 -8.43 4.18
C GLN A 116 6.00 -7.99 4.35
N MET A 117 6.42 -7.79 5.57
CA MET A 117 7.80 -7.42 5.91
C MET A 117 8.47 -8.57 6.65
N GLU A 118 9.67 -8.92 6.22
CA GLU A 118 10.46 -10.00 6.80
C GLU A 118 11.91 -9.57 7.09
N ALA A 119 12.42 -10.05 8.21
CA ALA A 119 13.86 -10.04 8.52
C ALA A 119 14.30 -11.45 8.87
N GLN A 120 15.35 -11.95 8.24
CA GLN A 120 15.91 -13.30 8.46
C GLN A 120 14.86 -14.44 8.42
N GLY A 121 13.93 -14.37 7.49
CA GLY A 121 12.85 -15.34 7.33
C GLY A 121 11.76 -15.26 8.41
N LYS A 122 11.81 -14.27 9.29
CA LYS A 122 10.78 -13.98 10.29
C LYS A 122 9.89 -12.86 9.79
N ILE A 123 8.59 -13.09 9.76
CA ILE A 123 7.62 -12.05 9.44
C ILE A 123 7.51 -11.09 10.62
N ILE A 124 7.77 -9.80 10.35
CA ILE A 124 7.70 -8.71 11.33
C ILE A 124 6.33 -8.04 11.28
N LEU A 125 5.77 -7.94 10.08
CA LEU A 125 4.53 -7.23 9.83
C LEU A 125 3.86 -7.81 8.58
N CYS A 126 2.53 -7.84 8.59
CA CYS A 126 1.73 -8.07 7.39
C CYS A 126 0.49 -7.16 7.37
N SER A 127 -0.14 -7.06 6.23
CA SER A 127 -1.43 -6.37 6.09
C SER A 127 -2.54 -7.22 6.72
N ASP A 128 -3.31 -6.59 7.60
CA ASP A 128 -4.42 -7.20 8.32
C ASP A 128 -5.45 -6.14 8.77
N SER A 129 -6.50 -6.57 9.45
CA SER A 129 -7.55 -5.70 9.96
C SER A 129 -7.13 -4.71 11.06
N THR A 130 -5.89 -4.80 11.55
CA THR A 130 -5.38 -3.89 12.61
C THR A 130 -4.70 -2.62 12.07
N TRP A 131 -4.61 -2.49 10.74
CA TRP A 131 -4.15 -1.26 10.11
C TRP A 131 -5.12 -0.11 10.37
N ALA A 132 -4.62 1.11 10.38
CA ALA A 132 -5.44 2.31 10.37
C ALA A 132 -5.58 2.80 8.93
N VAL A 133 -6.81 3.12 8.52
CA VAL A 133 -7.13 3.59 7.18
C VAL A 133 -7.99 4.84 7.22
N ARG A 134 -7.75 5.76 6.30
CA ARG A 134 -8.53 6.99 6.11
C ARG A 134 -8.73 7.24 4.63
N GLU A 135 -9.94 7.68 4.26
CA GLU A 135 -10.19 8.14 2.89
C GLU A 135 -9.31 9.34 2.57
N GLY A 136 -8.66 9.30 1.43
CA GLY A 136 -7.72 10.34 0.99
C GLY A 136 -8.45 11.56 0.42
N GLY A 137 -9.33 12.19 1.19
CA GLY A 137 -10.11 13.35 0.76
C GLY A 137 -9.29 14.55 0.31
N CYS A 138 -7.99 14.60 0.69
CA CYS A 138 -7.05 15.59 0.17
C CYS A 138 -6.67 15.37 -1.31
N PHE A 139 -6.93 14.19 -1.86
CA PHE A 139 -6.74 13.90 -3.27
C PHE A 139 -8.10 13.87 -3.96
N CYS A 140 -8.31 14.80 -4.85
CA CYS A 140 -9.51 14.85 -5.68
C CYS A 140 -9.12 14.56 -7.12
N THR A 141 -9.95 13.81 -7.82
CA THR A 141 -9.80 13.59 -9.25
C THR A 141 -10.72 14.55 -9.99
N PRO A 142 -10.19 15.63 -10.60
CA PRO A 142 -11.01 16.41 -11.53
C PRO A 142 -11.36 15.52 -12.72
N ARG A 143 -12.57 15.64 -13.19
CA ARG A 143 -13.26 14.77 -14.16
C ARG A 143 -12.62 14.67 -15.56
N ALA A 144 -11.44 15.23 -15.78
CA ALA A 144 -10.77 15.19 -17.07
C ALA A 144 -9.61 14.20 -17.07
N ARG A 145 -9.74 13.14 -17.85
CA ARG A 145 -8.66 12.21 -18.14
C ARG A 145 -7.80 12.79 -19.27
N ILE A 146 -6.48 12.81 -19.09
CA ILE A 146 -5.55 13.28 -20.11
C ILE A 146 -5.39 12.23 -21.23
N SER A 147 -5.31 10.95 -20.88
CA SER A 147 -5.27 9.82 -21.83
C SER A 147 -5.75 8.53 -21.18
N LYS A 148 -5.90 7.46 -21.98
CA LYS A 148 -6.24 6.13 -21.45
C LYS A 148 -5.14 5.54 -20.58
N ASP A 149 -3.90 5.88 -20.86
CA ASP A 149 -2.72 5.33 -20.19
C ASP A 149 -2.24 6.18 -18.99
N GLN A 150 -2.66 7.43 -18.93
CA GLN A 150 -2.47 8.31 -17.80
C GLN A 150 -3.75 8.33 -16.97
N GLY A 151 -3.63 8.12 -15.67
CA GLY A 151 -4.74 8.26 -14.74
C GLY A 151 -5.39 9.65 -14.82
N MET A 152 -6.46 9.85 -14.07
CA MET A 152 -7.10 11.15 -13.95
C MET A 152 -6.10 12.19 -13.45
N SER A 153 -6.20 13.43 -13.93
CA SER A 153 -5.47 14.54 -13.32
C SER A 153 -5.88 14.64 -11.85
N GLN A 154 -4.90 14.80 -10.96
CA GLN A 154 -5.12 14.85 -9.53
C GLN A 154 -5.08 16.29 -9.06
N TYR A 155 -6.03 16.67 -8.23
CA TYR A 155 -6.00 17.89 -7.45
C TYR A 155 -5.67 17.54 -6.00
N PHE A 156 -4.67 18.20 -5.42
CA PHE A 156 -4.28 18.01 -4.04
C PHE A 156 -4.65 19.24 -3.20
N ASN A 157 -5.49 19.03 -2.19
CA ASN A 157 -5.79 20.04 -1.19
C ASN A 157 -4.97 19.73 0.08
N ALA A 158 -3.95 20.56 0.34
CA ALA A 158 -3.07 20.37 1.47
C ALA A 158 -3.77 20.56 2.84
N ASP A 159 -4.82 21.38 2.89
CA ASP A 159 -5.55 21.65 4.13
C ASP A 159 -6.34 20.43 4.61
N ASP A 160 -6.74 19.54 3.73
CA ASP A 160 -7.44 18.30 4.04
C ASP A 160 -6.49 17.10 4.29
N CYS A 161 -5.19 17.30 4.06
CA CYS A 161 -4.21 16.23 4.24
C CYS A 161 -3.75 16.17 5.71
N PRO A 162 -3.84 14.99 6.37
CA PRO A 162 -3.31 14.86 7.73
C PRO A 162 -1.82 15.14 7.75
N LEU A 163 -1.40 16.16 8.50
CA LEU A 163 0.01 16.51 8.61
C LEU A 163 0.78 15.37 9.29
N ASN A 164 1.93 15.01 8.74
CA ASN A 164 2.82 13.98 9.31
C ASN A 164 2.21 12.57 9.46
N TRP A 165 1.13 12.24 8.75
CA TRP A 165 0.46 10.94 8.88
C TRP A 165 1.36 9.74 8.58
N THR A 166 2.50 9.96 7.91
CA THR A 166 3.50 8.93 7.57
C THR A 166 4.55 8.72 8.66
N THR A 167 4.48 9.47 9.76
CA THR A 167 5.52 9.46 10.81
C THR A 167 5.03 8.86 12.13
N PRO A 168 5.94 8.40 13.02
CA PRO A 168 5.57 7.87 14.34
C PRO A 168 4.95 8.89 15.30
N VAL A 169 5.18 10.20 15.08
CA VAL A 169 4.63 11.25 15.96
C VAL A 169 3.16 11.56 15.69
N PHE A 170 2.63 11.08 14.56
CA PHE A 170 1.22 11.28 14.23
C PHE A 170 0.32 10.32 15.00
N LEU A 171 -0.72 10.86 15.62
CA LEU A 171 -1.76 10.08 16.29
C LEU A 171 -3.03 10.11 15.44
N PRO A 172 -3.54 8.96 14.98
CA PRO A 172 -4.80 8.88 14.26
C PRO A 172 -5.96 9.44 15.10
N ASP A 173 -6.73 10.33 14.51
CA ASP A 173 -7.97 10.86 15.10
C ASP A 173 -9.20 10.01 14.70
N ALA A 174 -10.40 10.46 15.05
CA ALA A 174 -11.65 9.77 14.75
C ALA A 174 -11.98 9.61 13.26
N SER A 175 -11.24 10.26 12.35
CA SER A 175 -11.39 10.08 10.91
C SER A 175 -10.68 8.83 10.39
N TRP A 176 -9.83 8.23 11.21
CA TRP A 176 -9.17 6.96 10.92
C TRP A 176 -10.00 5.80 11.46
N ALA A 177 -10.15 4.76 10.66
CA ALA A 177 -10.84 3.54 10.99
C ALA A 177 -9.96 2.32 10.73
N HIS A 178 -10.46 1.13 10.97
CA HIS A 178 -9.84 -0.10 10.50
C HIS A 178 -10.37 -0.48 9.11
N PRO A 179 -9.61 -1.26 8.32
CA PRO A 179 -10.13 -1.91 7.12
C PRO A 179 -11.35 -2.75 7.50
N ASP A 180 -12.42 -2.60 6.75
CA ASP A 180 -13.66 -3.38 6.91
C ASP A 180 -13.93 -4.30 5.72
N HIS A 181 -12.99 -4.33 4.76
CA HIS A 181 -12.95 -5.29 3.67
C HIS A 181 -11.59 -5.99 3.68
N THR A 182 -11.61 -7.30 3.99
CA THR A 182 -10.42 -8.14 3.97
C THR A 182 -10.69 -9.38 3.12
N THR A 183 -9.70 -9.77 2.33
CA THR A 183 -9.77 -10.99 1.52
C THR A 183 -8.47 -11.77 1.61
N ALA A 184 -8.58 -13.10 1.61
CA ALA A 184 -7.41 -13.96 1.60
C ALA A 184 -6.54 -13.69 0.37
N VAL A 185 -5.24 -13.79 0.54
CA VAL A 185 -4.28 -13.67 -0.55
C VAL A 185 -4.32 -14.93 -1.40
N GLY A 186 -4.65 -14.75 -2.69
CA GLY A 186 -4.52 -15.81 -3.69
C GLY A 186 -3.05 -15.98 -4.14
N GLU A 187 -2.85 -16.76 -5.19
CA GLU A 187 -1.53 -16.91 -5.79
C GLU A 187 -1.11 -15.61 -6.49
N PHE A 188 0.12 -15.17 -6.24
CA PHE A 188 0.75 -14.10 -7.00
C PHE A 188 1.39 -14.66 -8.27
N GLY A 189 1.21 -13.95 -9.38
CA GLY A 189 1.89 -14.29 -10.62
C GLY A 189 3.42 -14.24 -10.46
N SER A 190 4.07 -15.23 -11.03
CA SER A 190 5.53 -15.24 -11.14
C SER A 190 5.97 -14.55 -12.42
N ARG A 191 6.95 -13.68 -12.33
CA ARG A 191 7.76 -13.30 -13.49
C ARG A 191 8.96 -14.21 -13.63
#